data_0effaacedeab6662274fc55f6040af27
#
_entry.id   0effaacedeab6662274fc55f6040af27
#
_cell.length_a   1.000
_cell.length_b   1.000
_cell.length_c   1.000
_cell.angle_alpha   90.00
_cell.angle_beta   90.00
_cell.angle_gamma   90.00
#
_symmetry.space_group_name_H-M   'P 1'
#
loop_
_entity.id
_entity.type
_entity.pdbx_description
1 polymer ?
#
loop_
_entity_poly.entity_id
_entity_poly.type
_entity_poly.pdbx_seq_one_letter_code
_entity_poly.pdbx_strand_id
1 'polypeptide(L)'
;MDYQGKLNNKSIANKHCYIAILFILTLLSLPQTVLSQQEERLAVVSKYEGDVKVEHESVSKTVKQIGNRIRNSAVYEEDSVKTMHSSTANLVFNDNTSLDIDEDTALTISSREMSEEERTEGGFIRQVSGKQSGIVRNIHVKAGKFLANITPSKSVLTEFETPTGTASVRGTAFTLAYIGGVTSID
;
A
#
# COMPACT_ATOMS: atom_id res chain seq x y z
N MET A 1 -25.85 -71.36 -19.53
CA MET A 1 -24.39 -71.18 -19.42
C MET A 1 -24.09 -69.76 -19.88
N ASP A 2 -23.88 -68.90 -18.87
CA ASP A 2 -23.90 -67.44 -18.99
C ASP A 2 -22.58 -66.87 -19.48
N TYR A 3 -22.45 -66.54 -20.73
CA TYR A 3 -21.33 -65.75 -21.26
C TYR A 3 -21.73 -64.31 -21.62
N GLN A 4 -22.98 -63.94 -21.52
CA GLN A 4 -23.49 -62.62 -21.92
C GLN A 4 -23.45 -61.59 -20.78
N GLY A 5 -23.38 -61.99 -19.53
CA GLY A 5 -23.39 -61.10 -18.38
C GLY A 5 -22.07 -60.33 -18.09
N LYS A 6 -20.93 -60.84 -18.62
CA LYS A 6 -19.60 -60.27 -18.31
C LYS A 6 -19.15 -59.12 -19.23
N LEU A 7 -19.78 -59.03 -20.40
CA LEU A 7 -19.44 -57.95 -21.36
C LEU A 7 -20.15 -56.64 -21.11
N ASN A 8 -21.33 -56.64 -20.51
CA ASN A 8 -22.10 -55.43 -20.21
C ASN A 8 -21.52 -54.60 -19.06
N ASN A 9 -20.91 -55.24 -18.06
CA ASN A 9 -20.34 -54.50 -16.92
C ASN A 9 -19.06 -53.73 -17.25
N LYS A 10 -18.24 -54.19 -18.20
CA LYS A 10 -17.05 -53.43 -18.63
C LYS A 10 -17.40 -52.19 -19.46
N SER A 11 -18.47 -52.24 -20.24
CA SER A 11 -18.92 -51.09 -21.04
C SER A 11 -19.51 -49.95 -20.19
N ILE A 12 -20.19 -50.31 -19.11
CA ILE A 12 -20.78 -49.33 -18.18
C ILE A 12 -19.68 -48.66 -17.32
N ALA A 13 -18.72 -49.42 -16.83
CA ALA A 13 -17.61 -48.88 -16.02
C ALA A 13 -16.74 -47.89 -16.84
N ASN A 14 -16.50 -48.17 -18.12
CA ASN A 14 -15.76 -47.24 -18.96
C ASN A 14 -16.54 -45.92 -19.24
N LYS A 15 -17.85 -45.96 -19.43
CA LYS A 15 -18.66 -44.78 -19.66
C LYS A 15 -18.67 -43.83 -18.44
N HIS A 16 -18.74 -44.37 -17.23
CA HIS A 16 -18.68 -43.56 -16.02
C HIS A 16 -17.28 -42.96 -15.81
N CYS A 17 -16.22 -43.67 -16.19
CA CYS A 17 -14.86 -43.16 -16.12
C CYS A 17 -14.65 -42.00 -17.09
N TYR A 18 -15.15 -42.06 -18.33
CA TYR A 18 -15.07 -40.97 -19.29
C TYR A 18 -15.90 -39.73 -18.86
N ILE A 19 -17.06 -39.93 -18.26
CA ILE A 19 -17.91 -38.84 -17.76
C ILE A 19 -17.20 -38.14 -16.58
N ALA A 20 -16.58 -38.88 -15.65
CA ALA A 20 -15.82 -38.32 -14.54
C ALA A 20 -14.58 -37.53 -15.04
N ILE A 21 -13.85 -38.04 -16.02
CA ILE A 21 -12.69 -37.35 -16.63
C ILE A 21 -13.15 -36.06 -17.34
N LEU A 22 -14.26 -36.11 -18.08
CA LEU A 22 -14.82 -34.94 -18.76
C LEU A 22 -15.26 -33.85 -17.75
N PHE A 23 -15.83 -34.25 -16.60
CA PHE A 23 -16.24 -33.34 -15.54
C PHE A 23 -15.03 -32.70 -14.87
N ILE A 24 -13.95 -33.43 -14.66
CA ILE A 24 -12.70 -32.93 -14.10
C ILE A 24 -12.04 -31.93 -15.08
N LEU A 25 -12.05 -32.25 -16.38
CA LEU A 25 -11.48 -31.36 -17.41
C LEU A 25 -12.27 -30.05 -17.54
N THR A 26 -13.59 -30.07 -17.38
CA THR A 26 -14.42 -28.84 -17.41
C THR A 26 -14.26 -28.01 -16.14
N LEU A 27 -13.94 -28.61 -14.99
CA LEU A 27 -13.65 -27.86 -13.75
C LEU A 27 -12.31 -27.13 -13.83
N LEU A 28 -11.33 -27.66 -14.56
CA LEU A 28 -10.02 -27.00 -14.78
C LEU A 28 -10.09 -25.84 -15.78
N SER A 29 -11.14 -25.74 -16.58
CA SER A 29 -11.31 -24.69 -17.59
C SER A 29 -12.16 -23.51 -17.12
N LEU A 30 -12.55 -23.44 -15.83
CA LEU A 30 -13.17 -22.26 -15.28
C LEU A 30 -12.16 -21.10 -15.37
N PRO A 31 -12.52 -19.98 -16.02
CA PRO A 31 -11.65 -18.83 -16.02
C PRO A 31 -11.42 -18.44 -14.56
N GLN A 32 -10.17 -18.49 -14.13
CA GLN A 32 -9.78 -17.88 -12.89
C GLN A 32 -10.04 -16.38 -13.08
N THR A 33 -11.19 -15.90 -12.60
CA THR A 33 -11.39 -14.47 -12.45
C THR A 33 -10.32 -14.01 -11.47
N VAL A 34 -9.24 -13.49 -12.01
CA VAL A 34 -8.28 -12.70 -11.23
C VAL A 34 -9.11 -11.53 -10.72
N LEU A 35 -9.53 -11.61 -9.44
CA LEU A 35 -10.02 -10.42 -8.75
C LEU A 35 -8.83 -9.45 -8.80
N SER A 36 -8.90 -8.49 -9.71
CA SER A 36 -8.05 -7.31 -9.64
C SER A 36 -8.41 -6.63 -8.32
N GLN A 37 -7.61 -6.85 -7.29
CA GLN A 37 -7.68 -6.02 -6.08
C GLN A 37 -7.38 -4.61 -6.58
N GLN A 38 -8.38 -3.77 -6.54
CA GLN A 38 -8.20 -2.36 -6.83
C GLN A 38 -7.36 -1.81 -5.67
N GLU A 39 -6.10 -1.53 -5.93
CA GLU A 39 -5.21 -0.94 -4.93
C GLU A 39 -5.81 0.35 -4.38
N GLU A 40 -5.89 0.44 -3.07
CA GLU A 40 -6.39 1.63 -2.40
C GLU A 40 -5.31 2.71 -2.44
N ARG A 41 -5.67 3.87 -2.96
CA ARG A 41 -4.79 5.03 -2.97
C ARG A 41 -4.59 5.55 -1.55
N LEU A 42 -3.35 5.60 -1.09
CA LEU A 42 -2.97 6.07 0.25
C LEU A 42 -2.88 7.59 0.32
N ALA A 43 -2.33 8.21 -0.72
CA ALA A 43 -2.08 9.65 -0.76
C ALA A 43 -2.14 10.21 -2.18
N VAL A 44 -2.05 11.52 -2.29
CA VAL A 44 -1.99 12.24 -3.56
C VAL A 44 -1.01 13.40 -3.47
N VAL A 45 -0.20 13.60 -4.50
CA VAL A 45 0.55 14.85 -4.67
C VAL A 45 -0.43 15.93 -5.07
N SER A 46 -0.76 16.81 -4.14
CA SER A 46 -1.78 17.87 -4.28
C SER A 46 -1.24 19.14 -4.91
N LYS A 47 0.05 19.41 -4.72
CA LYS A 47 0.81 20.53 -5.31
C LYS A 47 2.24 20.08 -5.55
N TYR A 48 2.89 20.68 -6.52
CA TYR A 48 4.31 20.46 -6.78
C TYR A 48 4.92 21.62 -7.58
N GLU A 49 6.22 21.76 -7.45
CA GLU A 49 7.06 22.62 -8.27
C GLU A 49 8.28 21.84 -8.74
N GLY A 50 8.76 22.09 -9.95
CA GLY A 50 9.92 21.39 -10.53
C GLY A 50 9.64 19.96 -10.99
N ASP A 51 10.61 19.08 -10.83
CA ASP A 51 10.57 17.67 -11.24
C ASP A 51 10.29 16.76 -10.04
N VAL A 52 9.09 16.24 -9.98
CA VAL A 52 8.60 15.30 -8.94
C VAL A 52 8.24 13.99 -9.59
N LYS A 53 8.68 12.89 -9.01
CA LYS A 53 8.44 11.53 -9.50
C LYS A 53 7.73 10.68 -8.46
N VAL A 54 6.77 9.90 -8.92
CA VAL A 54 6.17 8.80 -8.16
C VAL A 54 6.60 7.50 -8.84
N GLU A 55 7.18 6.60 -8.09
CA GLU A 55 7.61 5.28 -8.54
C GLU A 55 6.71 4.22 -7.92
N HIS A 56 6.03 3.49 -8.79
CA HIS A 56 5.10 2.41 -8.47
C HIS A 56 5.54 1.14 -9.18
N GLU A 57 5.67 0.01 -8.45
CA GLU A 57 6.14 -1.28 -9.01
C GLU A 57 7.39 -1.13 -9.91
N SER A 58 8.37 -0.35 -9.48
CA SER A 58 9.60 -0.04 -10.25
C SER A 58 9.38 0.79 -11.53
N VAL A 59 8.18 1.29 -11.76
CA VAL A 59 7.88 2.22 -12.86
C VAL A 59 7.85 3.65 -12.35
N SER A 60 8.83 4.44 -12.73
CA SER A 60 8.91 5.87 -12.35
C SER A 60 8.08 6.73 -13.31
N LYS A 61 7.14 7.50 -12.76
CA LYS A 61 6.28 8.44 -13.50
C LYS A 61 6.49 9.85 -12.96
N THR A 62 6.78 10.80 -13.87
CA THR A 62 6.85 12.22 -13.50
C THR A 62 5.44 12.77 -13.28
N VAL A 63 5.26 13.48 -12.16
CA VAL A 63 4.03 14.23 -11.86
C VAL A 63 3.93 15.40 -12.85
N LYS A 64 2.78 15.55 -13.49
CA LYS A 64 2.58 16.57 -14.55
C LYS A 64 1.22 17.23 -14.39
N GLN A 65 1.19 18.54 -14.61
CA GLN A 65 -0.06 19.27 -14.71
C GLN A 65 -0.56 19.28 -16.17
N ILE A 66 -1.79 18.84 -16.38
CA ILE A 66 -2.47 18.89 -17.68
C ILE A 66 -3.80 19.60 -17.48
N GLY A 67 -3.87 20.85 -17.95
CA GLY A 67 -5.01 21.73 -17.65
C GLY A 67 -5.12 21.98 -16.15
N ASN A 68 -6.29 21.71 -15.58
CA ASN A 68 -6.55 21.88 -14.14
C ASN A 68 -6.33 20.57 -13.33
N ARG A 69 -5.71 19.54 -13.90
CA ARG A 69 -5.49 18.25 -13.25
C ARG A 69 -4.02 17.91 -13.15
N ILE A 70 -3.64 17.42 -11.96
CA ILE A 70 -2.31 16.82 -11.75
C ILE A 70 -2.42 15.34 -12.12
N ARG A 71 -1.56 14.88 -13.03
CA ARG A 71 -1.44 13.49 -13.47
C ARG A 71 -0.28 12.81 -12.79
N ASN A 72 -0.37 11.47 -12.65
CA ASN A 72 0.64 10.64 -11.98
C ASN A 72 0.89 11.08 -10.52
N SER A 73 -0.14 11.60 -9.86
CA SER A 73 -0.09 12.15 -8.50
C SER A 73 -0.55 11.17 -7.44
N ALA A 74 -1.21 10.06 -7.83
CA ALA A 74 -1.66 9.03 -6.91
C ALA A 74 -0.47 8.24 -6.36
N VAL A 75 -0.51 7.96 -5.05
CA VAL A 75 0.50 7.20 -4.32
C VAL A 75 -0.21 6.04 -3.65
N TYR A 76 0.31 4.84 -3.88
CA TYR A 76 -0.21 3.57 -3.40
C TYR A 76 0.75 2.94 -2.40
N GLU A 77 0.43 1.72 -1.97
CA GLU A 77 1.28 0.93 -1.08
C GLU A 77 2.66 0.69 -1.71
N GLU A 78 3.74 0.82 -0.93
CA GLU A 78 5.14 0.66 -1.32
C GLU A 78 5.64 1.67 -2.38
N ASP A 79 4.86 2.69 -2.72
CA ASP A 79 5.30 3.73 -3.65
C ASP A 79 6.40 4.62 -3.06
N SER A 80 7.31 5.04 -3.94
CA SER A 80 8.31 6.05 -3.61
C SER A 80 7.97 7.39 -4.26
N VAL A 81 8.07 8.46 -3.47
CA VAL A 81 7.96 9.85 -3.93
C VAL A 81 9.34 10.49 -3.87
N LYS A 82 9.76 11.11 -4.97
CA LYS A 82 11.06 11.76 -5.10
C LYS A 82 10.90 13.17 -5.63
N THR A 83 11.47 14.16 -4.95
CA THR A 83 11.67 15.52 -5.44
C THR A 83 13.12 15.66 -5.90
N MET A 84 13.31 16.27 -7.05
CA MET A 84 14.65 16.55 -7.56
C MET A 84 15.16 17.91 -7.06
N HIS A 85 16.36 18.29 -7.48
CA HIS A 85 16.93 19.61 -7.14
C HIS A 85 16.00 20.74 -7.55
N SER A 86 15.87 21.77 -6.72
CA SER A 86 14.95 22.91 -6.91
C SER A 86 13.48 22.48 -7.12
N SER A 87 13.06 21.40 -6.49
CA SER A 87 11.70 20.86 -6.63
C SER A 87 11.05 20.64 -5.27
N THR A 88 9.76 20.87 -5.20
CA THR A 88 8.97 20.67 -3.99
C THR A 88 7.68 19.91 -4.27
N ALA A 89 7.11 19.24 -3.28
CA ALA A 89 5.83 18.57 -3.40
C ALA A 89 5.05 18.65 -2.09
N ASN A 90 3.73 18.81 -2.19
CA ASN A 90 2.82 18.62 -1.07
C ASN A 90 2.07 17.29 -1.27
N LEU A 91 2.30 16.34 -0.38
CA LEU A 91 1.64 15.04 -0.34
C LEU A 91 0.53 15.07 0.71
N VAL A 92 -0.68 14.69 0.31
CA VAL A 92 -1.86 14.66 1.20
C VAL A 92 -2.41 13.25 1.26
N PHE A 93 -2.52 12.71 2.46
CA PHE A 93 -3.10 11.39 2.75
C PHE A 93 -4.63 11.47 2.91
N ASN A 94 -5.28 10.32 2.86
CA ASN A 94 -6.73 10.21 2.97
C ASN A 94 -7.29 10.70 4.33
N ASP A 95 -6.47 10.75 5.37
CA ASP A 95 -6.81 11.26 6.71
C ASP A 95 -6.49 12.75 6.91
N ASN A 96 -6.19 13.48 5.84
CA ASN A 96 -5.74 14.88 5.83
C ASN A 96 -4.36 15.13 6.49
N THR A 97 -3.61 14.09 6.82
CA THR A 97 -2.18 14.24 7.10
C THR A 97 -1.49 14.76 5.85
N SER A 98 -0.58 15.71 5.99
CA SER A 98 0.18 16.25 4.85
C SER A 98 1.67 16.31 5.12
N LEU A 99 2.45 16.15 4.05
CA LEU A 99 3.90 16.33 4.02
C LEU A 99 4.24 17.40 2.99
N ASP A 100 4.87 18.48 3.43
CA ASP A 100 5.49 19.45 2.53
C ASP A 100 6.94 19.03 2.32
N ILE A 101 7.21 18.43 1.18
CA ILE A 101 8.46 17.77 0.81
C ILE A 101 9.37 18.77 0.12
N ASP A 102 10.56 18.95 0.65
CA ASP A 102 11.60 19.85 0.13
C ASP A 102 12.39 19.18 -1.01
N GLU A 103 13.31 19.91 -1.62
CA GLU A 103 14.17 19.40 -2.70
C GLU A 103 15.04 18.22 -2.27
N ASP A 104 15.52 17.44 -3.24
CA ASP A 104 16.43 16.31 -3.06
C ASP A 104 15.95 15.28 -2.00
N THR A 105 14.63 15.13 -1.89
CA THR A 105 13.99 14.25 -0.91
C THR A 105 13.47 12.98 -1.57
N ALA A 106 13.68 11.85 -0.90
CA ALA A 106 13.20 10.55 -1.31
C ALA A 106 12.52 9.83 -0.14
N LEU A 107 11.23 9.53 -0.32
CA LEU A 107 10.38 8.83 0.65
C LEU A 107 9.82 7.56 0.03
N THR A 108 9.62 6.51 0.83
CA THR A 108 8.78 5.36 0.49
C THR A 108 7.67 5.25 1.52
N ILE A 109 6.46 4.99 1.07
CA ILE A 109 5.27 4.96 1.91
C ILE A 109 4.73 3.54 1.93
N SER A 110 4.55 2.99 3.13
CA SER A 110 3.91 1.71 3.34
C SER A 110 2.95 1.75 4.51
N SER A 111 2.12 0.73 4.64
CA SER A 111 1.19 0.60 5.74
C SER A 111 1.13 -0.85 6.23
N ARG A 112 0.81 -1.03 7.51
CA ARG A 112 0.58 -2.34 8.11
C ARG A 112 -0.54 -2.26 9.15
N GLU A 113 -1.11 -3.39 9.45
CA GLU A 113 -2.01 -3.46 10.61
C GLU A 113 -1.25 -3.23 11.91
N MET A 114 -1.91 -2.54 12.84
CA MET A 114 -1.38 -2.29 14.18
C MET A 114 -1.44 -3.57 15.01
N SER A 115 -0.36 -3.91 15.72
CA SER A 115 -0.35 -5.05 16.64
C SER A 115 -1.24 -4.79 17.87
N GLU A 116 -1.61 -5.86 18.60
CA GLU A 116 -2.38 -5.73 19.84
C GLU A 116 -1.61 -4.95 20.93
N GLU A 117 -0.30 -5.08 20.98
CA GLU A 117 0.57 -4.36 21.92
C GLU A 117 0.59 -2.85 21.62
N GLU A 118 0.77 -2.47 20.37
CA GLU A 118 0.73 -1.08 19.92
C GLU A 118 -0.62 -0.41 20.20
N ARG A 119 -1.71 -1.17 20.11
CA ARG A 119 -3.05 -0.72 20.48
C ARG A 119 -3.15 -0.42 21.96
N THR A 120 -2.55 -1.25 22.81
CA THR A 120 -2.69 -1.18 24.27
C THR A 120 -1.79 -0.10 24.88
N GLU A 121 -0.53 -0.07 24.52
CA GLU A 121 0.45 0.90 25.03
C GLU A 121 0.19 2.31 24.53
N GLY A 122 -0.34 2.41 23.35
CA GLY A 122 -0.60 3.68 22.69
C GLY A 122 -1.81 4.43 23.20
N GLY A 123 -2.61 3.92 24.14
CA GLY A 123 -3.87 4.55 24.56
C GLY A 123 -4.92 4.56 23.45
N PHE A 124 -4.75 3.75 22.39
CA PHE A 124 -5.69 3.63 21.28
C PHE A 124 -6.94 2.83 21.66
N ILE A 125 -6.92 2.10 22.77
CA ILE A 125 -8.07 1.35 23.22
C ILE A 125 -8.50 1.78 24.61
N ARG A 126 -9.52 2.64 24.68
CA ARG A 126 -10.60 2.45 25.62
C ARG A 126 -11.89 2.29 24.84
N GLN A 127 -12.29 1.03 24.71
CA GLN A 127 -13.64 0.59 24.35
C GLN A 127 -14.25 1.19 23.08
N VAL A 128 -14.01 0.52 21.96
CA VAL A 128 -15.09 0.29 21.02
C VAL A 128 -15.17 -1.22 20.84
N SER A 129 -16.26 -1.79 21.30
CA SER A 129 -16.68 -3.16 21.06
C SER A 129 -16.97 -3.31 19.55
N GLY A 130 -15.94 -3.53 18.76
CA GLY A 130 -15.97 -3.70 17.32
C GLY A 130 -14.53 -3.72 16.81
N LYS A 131 -14.22 -4.67 15.95
CA LYS A 131 -12.92 -4.80 15.26
C LYS A 131 -12.57 -3.52 14.47
N GLN A 132 -12.10 -2.48 15.10
CA GLN A 132 -11.40 -1.41 14.42
C GLN A 132 -9.93 -1.82 14.35
N SER A 133 -9.52 -2.31 13.18
CA SER A 133 -8.11 -2.50 12.86
C SER A 133 -7.44 -1.13 12.82
N GLY A 134 -6.48 -0.87 13.69
CA GLY A 134 -5.60 0.29 13.58
C GLY A 134 -4.57 0.04 12.47
N ILE A 135 -4.14 1.10 11.83
CA ILE A 135 -3.13 1.08 10.77
C ILE A 135 -1.90 1.83 11.27
N VAL A 136 -0.73 1.27 11.06
CA VAL A 136 0.55 1.98 11.16
C VAL A 136 0.97 2.36 9.75
N ARG A 137 1.06 3.65 9.49
CA ARG A 137 1.63 4.21 8.27
C ARG A 137 3.12 4.40 8.48
N ASN A 138 3.93 3.73 7.70
CA ASN A 138 5.39 3.88 7.72
C ASN A 138 5.84 4.78 6.57
N ILE A 139 6.63 5.78 6.88
CA ILE A 139 7.25 6.69 5.93
C ILE A 139 8.76 6.52 6.05
N HIS A 140 9.34 5.77 5.11
CA HIS A 140 10.78 5.52 5.06
C HIS A 140 11.48 6.68 4.37
N VAL A 141 12.25 7.44 5.11
CA VAL A 141 12.99 8.60 4.63
C VAL A 141 14.39 8.16 4.21
N LYS A 142 14.62 8.08 2.90
CA LYS A 142 15.93 7.68 2.34
C LYS A 142 16.91 8.83 2.29
N ALA A 143 16.41 10.03 2.05
CA ALA A 143 17.18 11.27 2.04
C ALA A 143 16.23 12.47 2.05
N GLY A 144 16.71 13.63 2.46
CA GLY A 144 16.07 14.92 2.28
C GLY A 144 15.39 15.47 3.54
N LYS A 145 14.44 16.37 3.32
CA LYS A 145 13.75 17.13 4.35
C LYS A 145 12.29 17.34 3.99
N PHE A 146 11.43 17.37 4.99
CA PHE A 146 10.01 17.71 4.85
C PHE A 146 9.45 18.27 6.15
N LEU A 147 8.38 19.05 6.02
CA LEU A 147 7.49 19.45 7.11
C LEU A 147 6.30 18.49 7.13
N ALA A 148 6.07 17.84 8.25
CA ALA A 148 4.92 16.97 8.46
C ALA A 148 3.84 17.69 9.28
N ASN A 149 2.60 17.60 8.81
CA ASN A 149 1.39 17.98 9.53
C ASN A 149 0.56 16.72 9.76
N ILE A 150 0.65 16.13 10.93
CA ILE A 150 -0.03 14.88 11.26
C ILE A 150 -1.39 15.18 11.88
N THR A 151 -2.44 14.73 11.20
CA THR A 151 -3.80 14.81 11.73
C THR A 151 -3.98 13.81 12.86
N PRO A 152 -4.43 14.25 14.05
CA PRO A 152 -4.70 13.35 15.16
C PRO A 152 -5.72 12.28 14.78
N SER A 153 -5.36 11.00 14.88
CA SER A 153 -6.21 9.87 14.54
C SER A 153 -6.20 8.83 15.67
N LYS A 154 -7.35 8.17 15.88
CA LYS A 154 -7.46 7.02 16.79
C LYS A 154 -7.16 5.70 16.10
N SER A 155 -7.15 5.68 14.78
CA SER A 155 -6.98 4.48 13.96
C SER A 155 -5.71 4.48 13.11
N VAL A 156 -4.99 5.60 13.03
CA VAL A 156 -3.75 5.69 12.27
C VAL A 156 -2.63 6.21 13.17
N LEU A 157 -1.56 5.43 13.28
CA LEU A 157 -0.27 5.84 13.82
C LEU A 157 0.66 6.12 12.64
N THR A 158 1.37 7.23 12.65
CA THR A 158 2.38 7.53 11.63
C THR A 158 3.77 7.36 12.20
N GLU A 159 4.58 6.53 11.56
CA GLU A 159 5.97 6.30 11.89
C GLU A 159 6.87 6.81 10.77
N PHE A 160 7.91 7.52 11.14
CA PHE A 160 8.94 8.00 10.23
C PHE A 160 10.22 7.23 10.54
N GLU A 161 10.71 6.51 9.56
CA GLU A 161 11.90 5.70 9.67
C GLU A 161 13.02 6.28 8.79
N THR A 162 14.16 6.51 9.41
CA THR A 162 15.41 6.88 8.73
C THR A 162 16.44 5.78 8.97
N PRO A 163 17.53 5.70 8.22
CA PRO A 163 18.59 4.75 8.49
C PRO A 163 19.22 4.86 9.89
N THR A 164 18.99 5.95 10.62
CA THR A 164 19.58 6.21 11.94
C THR A 164 18.57 6.27 13.08
N GLY A 165 17.28 6.15 12.81
CA GLY A 165 16.26 6.13 13.87
C GLY A 165 14.83 6.14 13.37
N THR A 166 13.92 5.88 14.31
CA THR A 166 12.45 5.88 14.05
C THR A 166 11.77 6.85 14.99
N ALA A 167 10.81 7.60 14.48
CA ALA A 167 9.95 8.50 15.23
C ALA A 167 8.47 8.14 15.01
N SER A 168 7.73 7.85 16.08
CA SER A 168 6.29 7.61 16.04
C SER A 168 5.53 8.85 16.46
N VAL A 169 4.57 9.30 15.67
CA VAL A 169 3.89 10.59 15.82
C VAL A 169 2.38 10.45 15.78
N ARG A 170 1.70 11.23 16.65
CA ARG A 170 0.24 11.20 16.81
C ARG A 170 -0.40 12.57 16.81
N GLY A 171 -0.26 13.33 15.77
CA GLY A 171 -0.93 14.62 15.68
C GLY A 171 -0.09 15.75 16.25
N THR A 172 0.85 16.17 15.44
CA THR A 172 1.69 17.34 15.63
C THR A 172 2.24 17.80 14.28
N ALA A 173 2.76 19.00 14.26
CA ALA A 173 3.55 19.51 13.15
C ALA A 173 5.03 19.52 13.55
N PHE A 174 5.90 19.02 12.68
CA PHE A 174 7.34 19.02 12.90
C PHE A 174 8.07 18.93 11.56
N THR A 175 9.34 19.34 11.58
CA THR A 175 10.25 19.15 10.45
C THR A 175 11.13 17.94 10.72
N LEU A 176 11.27 17.06 9.73
CA LEU A 176 12.26 15.98 9.76
C LEU A 176 13.23 16.14 8.59
N ALA A 177 14.51 16.02 8.89
CA ALA A 177 15.55 15.96 7.87
C ALA A 177 16.46 14.75 8.11
N TYR A 178 16.82 14.08 7.00
CA TYR A 178 17.86 13.07 6.95
C TYR A 178 18.86 13.46 5.86
N ILE A 179 19.96 14.10 6.28
CA ILE A 179 20.96 14.70 5.40
C ILE A 179 22.36 14.29 5.90
N GLY A 180 23.19 13.81 4.99
CA GLY A 180 24.57 13.44 5.32
C GLY A 180 24.71 12.33 6.38
N GLY A 181 23.72 11.45 6.48
CA GLY A 181 23.71 10.35 7.45
C GLY A 181 23.22 10.76 8.85
N VAL A 182 22.69 11.96 9.04
CA VAL A 182 22.18 12.48 10.31
C VAL A 182 20.69 12.74 10.21
N THR A 183 19.93 12.24 11.21
CA THR A 183 18.50 12.59 11.40
C THR A 183 18.39 13.76 12.36
N SER A 184 17.61 14.78 12.00
CA SER A 184 17.17 15.87 12.87
C SER A 184 15.66 16.02 12.85
N ILE A 185 15.08 16.41 13.97
CA ILE A 185 13.65 16.68 14.16
C ILE A 185 13.53 17.99 14.93
N ASP A 186 12.73 18.95 14.40
CA ASP A 186 12.46 20.26 14.98
C ASP A 186 10.95 20.52 15.08
#